data_ee8708bdb6beb31217ee0d1425ce59d7
#
_entry.id   ee8708bdb6beb31217ee0d1425ce59d7
#
_cell.length_a   1.000
_cell.length_b   1.000
_cell.length_c   1.000
_cell.angle_alpha   90.00
_cell.angle_beta   90.00
_cell.angle_gamma   90.00
#
_symmetry.space_group_name_H-M   'P 1'
#
loop_
_entity.id
_entity.type
_entity.pdbx_description
1 polymer ?
#
loop_
_entity_poly.entity_id
_entity_poly.type
_entity_poly.pdbx_seq_one_letter_code
_entity_poly.pdbx_strand_id
1 'polypeptide(L)'
;MGVAIFMLIIKSAVEHQERVAAMQAKATLNITNLILPHLRQGLNENSAHKIAKIILDTLGVAAVAITDRKKILAHVGIGSDHHLCGAPLLTKATLNAIKTGEIQIANKREEIGCSNPKCRLSSAVIVPLKRRKEVIGTLKLYHERENSITSVNLEVARGLAHIFSTQLEIVELDTLARLKTEAELKSLQAQIHPHFIFNALNTIISLIRIEPAKARDLLLNLATFFKIQLEKGKRNTIKRRACLCGSLSFH
;
A
#
# COMPACT_ATOMS: atom_id res chain seq x y z
N MET A 1 -56.94 -2.68 -8.77
CA MET A 1 -56.37 -2.12 -7.53
C MET A 1 -55.09 -2.84 -7.06
N GLY A 2 -55.05 -4.17 -7.00
CA GLY A 2 -53.88 -4.93 -6.50
C GLY A 2 -52.55 -4.67 -7.26
N VAL A 3 -52.57 -4.57 -8.58
CA VAL A 3 -51.37 -4.35 -9.41
C VAL A 3 -50.70 -2.99 -9.14
N ALA A 4 -51.50 -1.93 -8.93
CA ALA A 4 -50.98 -0.60 -8.64
C ALA A 4 -50.31 -0.53 -7.27
N ILE A 5 -50.86 -1.20 -6.26
CA ILE A 5 -50.27 -1.29 -4.91
C ILE A 5 -48.96 -2.12 -4.97
N PHE A 6 -48.96 -3.21 -5.70
CA PHE A 6 -47.75 -4.04 -5.89
C PHE A 6 -46.63 -3.27 -6.57
N MET A 7 -46.92 -2.51 -7.64
CA MET A 7 -45.96 -1.64 -8.32
C MET A 7 -45.42 -0.53 -7.40
N LEU A 8 -46.22 0.05 -6.53
CA LEU A 8 -45.80 1.05 -5.56
C LEU A 8 -44.83 0.45 -4.51
N ILE A 9 -45.14 -0.77 -4.04
CA ILE A 9 -44.28 -1.46 -3.07
C ILE A 9 -42.94 -1.80 -3.70
N ILE A 10 -42.90 -2.30 -4.93
CA ILE A 10 -41.64 -2.60 -5.65
C ILE A 10 -40.86 -1.30 -5.87
N LYS A 11 -41.50 -0.24 -6.33
CA LYS A 11 -40.85 1.07 -6.53
C LYS A 11 -40.24 1.61 -5.24
N SER A 12 -40.99 1.59 -4.13
CA SER A 12 -40.49 1.99 -2.81
C SER A 12 -39.32 1.12 -2.32
N ALA A 13 -39.36 -0.19 -2.57
CA ALA A 13 -38.25 -1.09 -2.20
C ALA A 13 -36.98 -0.82 -3.03
N VAL A 14 -37.14 -0.55 -4.34
CA VAL A 14 -36.02 -0.21 -5.22
C VAL A 14 -35.40 1.13 -4.82
N GLU A 15 -36.23 2.17 -4.61
CA GLU A 15 -35.74 3.48 -4.17
C GLU A 15 -35.04 3.41 -2.80
N HIS A 16 -35.54 2.58 -1.89
CA HIS A 16 -34.89 2.36 -0.59
C HIS A 16 -33.51 1.69 -0.77
N GLN A 17 -33.43 0.68 -1.63
CA GLN A 17 -32.18 -0.03 -1.91
C GLN A 17 -31.14 0.89 -2.57
N GLU A 18 -31.56 1.74 -3.53
CA GLU A 18 -30.68 2.73 -4.16
C GLU A 18 -30.17 3.78 -3.17
N ARG A 19 -31.03 4.28 -2.27
CA ARG A 19 -30.62 5.24 -1.20
C ARG A 19 -29.61 4.63 -0.25
N VAL A 20 -29.80 3.39 0.16
CA VAL A 20 -28.86 2.66 1.03
C VAL A 20 -27.52 2.47 0.31
N ALA A 21 -27.52 2.04 -0.95
CA ALA A 21 -26.31 1.89 -1.74
C ALA A 21 -25.56 3.23 -1.93
N ALA A 22 -26.29 4.31 -2.19
CA ALA A 22 -25.71 5.66 -2.32
C ALA A 22 -25.09 6.16 -1.00
N MET A 23 -25.74 5.91 0.13
CA MET A 23 -25.18 6.24 1.45
C MET A 23 -23.91 5.45 1.74
N GLN A 24 -23.89 4.15 1.41
CA GLN A 24 -22.73 3.28 1.58
C GLN A 24 -21.54 3.72 0.73
N ALA A 25 -21.80 4.01 -0.56
CA ALA A 25 -20.78 4.52 -1.47
C ALA A 25 -20.18 5.84 -0.97
N LYS A 26 -21.03 6.75 -0.48
CA LYS A 26 -20.59 8.05 0.07
C LYS A 26 -19.77 7.88 1.34
N ALA A 27 -20.16 6.98 2.25
CA ALA A 27 -19.40 6.68 3.46
C ALA A 27 -18.03 6.09 3.11
N THR A 28 -17.97 5.11 2.19
CA THR A 28 -16.73 4.49 1.73
C THR A 28 -15.79 5.52 1.08
N LEU A 29 -16.32 6.41 0.22
CA LEU A 29 -15.54 7.47 -0.42
C LEU A 29 -14.98 8.47 0.59
N ASN A 30 -15.77 8.87 1.57
CA ASN A 30 -15.32 9.79 2.63
C ASN A 30 -14.18 9.15 3.45
N ILE A 31 -14.37 7.92 3.91
CA ILE A 31 -13.31 7.18 4.63
C ILE A 31 -12.06 7.07 3.78
N THR A 32 -12.22 6.70 2.51
CA THR A 32 -11.09 6.55 1.57
C THR A 32 -10.25 7.83 1.50
N ASN A 33 -10.88 8.98 1.31
CA ASN A 33 -10.18 10.26 1.24
C ASN A 33 -9.39 10.58 2.53
N LEU A 34 -9.94 10.21 3.68
CA LEU A 34 -9.31 10.46 4.99
C LEU A 34 -8.15 9.50 5.27
N ILE A 35 -8.23 8.23 4.83
CA ILE A 35 -7.20 7.23 5.10
C ILE A 35 -6.06 7.24 4.09
N LEU A 36 -6.30 7.68 2.85
CA LEU A 36 -5.31 7.70 1.76
C LEU A 36 -3.96 8.31 2.13
N PRO A 37 -3.89 9.51 2.79
CA PRO A 37 -2.61 10.11 3.17
C PRO A 37 -1.80 9.23 4.13
N HIS A 38 -2.48 8.45 4.98
CA HIS A 38 -1.85 7.56 5.94
C HIS A 38 -1.41 6.24 5.30
N LEU A 39 -2.18 5.71 4.33
CA LEU A 39 -1.83 4.52 3.57
C LEU A 39 -0.57 4.71 2.71
N ARG A 40 -0.36 5.92 2.17
CA ARG A 40 0.85 6.27 1.40
C ARG A 40 2.15 6.17 2.21
N GLN A 41 2.05 6.22 3.54
CA GLN A 41 3.19 6.03 4.44
C GLN A 41 3.52 4.55 4.69
N GLY A 42 2.80 3.64 4.03
CA GLY A 42 2.87 2.21 4.26
C GLY A 42 2.08 1.77 5.49
N LEU A 43 1.96 0.45 5.65
CA LEU A 43 1.25 -0.16 6.77
C LEU A 43 2.23 -0.38 7.94
N ASN A 44 2.21 0.54 8.90
CA ASN A 44 2.98 0.49 10.15
C ASN A 44 2.06 0.82 11.35
N GLU A 45 2.57 0.71 12.57
CA GLU A 45 1.77 0.93 13.78
C GLU A 45 1.14 2.32 13.84
N ASN A 46 1.87 3.36 13.44
CA ASN A 46 1.38 4.75 13.47
C ASN A 46 0.28 4.98 12.42
N SER A 47 0.51 4.56 11.16
CA SER A 47 -0.49 4.68 10.10
C SER A 47 -1.71 3.83 10.40
N ALA A 48 -1.53 2.58 10.87
CA ALA A 48 -2.61 1.68 11.23
C ALA A 48 -3.48 2.25 12.36
N HIS A 49 -2.88 2.87 13.39
CA HIS A 49 -3.63 3.49 14.48
C HIS A 49 -4.51 4.65 13.99
N LYS A 50 -3.96 5.57 13.19
CA LYS A 50 -4.71 6.69 12.63
C LYS A 50 -5.86 6.23 11.75
N ILE A 51 -5.59 5.24 10.90
CA ILE A 51 -6.59 4.66 9.99
C ILE A 51 -7.70 3.95 10.79
N ALA A 52 -7.33 3.13 11.77
CA ALA A 52 -8.30 2.42 12.61
C ALA A 52 -9.22 3.41 13.36
N LYS A 53 -8.66 4.53 13.85
CA LYS A 53 -9.43 5.60 14.48
C LYS A 53 -10.41 6.26 13.53
N ILE A 54 -9.99 6.62 12.33
CA ILE A 54 -10.86 7.21 11.30
C ILE A 54 -12.02 6.27 10.96
N ILE A 55 -11.74 4.97 10.78
CA ILE A 55 -12.76 3.97 10.48
C ILE A 55 -13.74 3.83 11.65
N LEU A 56 -13.24 3.77 12.89
CA LEU A 56 -14.05 3.67 14.10
C LEU A 56 -15.02 4.86 14.21
N ASP A 57 -14.49 6.08 14.09
CA ASP A 57 -15.26 7.33 14.24
C ASP A 57 -16.31 7.48 13.14
N THR A 58 -16.05 6.95 11.94
CA THR A 58 -16.94 7.09 10.78
C THR A 58 -18.02 6.01 10.73
N LEU A 59 -17.68 4.76 11.06
CA LEU A 59 -18.61 3.63 10.95
C LEU A 59 -19.42 3.38 12.24
N GLY A 60 -19.01 3.93 13.38
CA GLY A 60 -19.68 3.70 14.66
C GLY A 60 -19.64 2.24 15.11
N VAL A 61 -18.64 1.47 14.69
CA VAL A 61 -18.42 0.09 15.14
C VAL A 61 -17.80 0.07 16.54
N ALA A 62 -17.86 -1.04 17.25
CA ALA A 62 -17.38 -1.13 18.63
C ALA A 62 -15.84 -1.07 18.75
N ALA A 63 -15.14 -1.66 17.79
CA ALA A 63 -13.69 -1.59 17.67
C ALA A 63 -13.23 -1.86 16.24
N VAL A 64 -12.04 -1.34 15.92
CA VAL A 64 -11.34 -1.61 14.66
C VAL A 64 -9.94 -2.07 14.98
N ALA A 65 -9.49 -3.17 14.34
CA ALA A 65 -8.12 -3.60 14.43
C ALA A 65 -7.51 -3.82 13.04
N ILE A 66 -6.23 -3.48 12.94
CA ILE A 66 -5.41 -3.73 11.75
C ILE A 66 -4.20 -4.55 12.19
N THR A 67 -3.88 -5.58 11.43
CA THR A 67 -2.77 -6.48 11.75
C THR A 67 -1.87 -6.66 10.55
N ASP A 68 -0.62 -7.02 10.79
CA ASP A 68 0.19 -7.71 9.80
C ASP A 68 -0.01 -9.23 9.89
N ARG A 69 0.90 -10.04 9.35
CA ARG A 69 0.83 -11.51 9.40
C ARG A 69 1.19 -12.10 10.77
N LYS A 70 1.78 -11.32 11.66
CA LYS A 70 2.38 -11.82 12.92
C LYS A 70 1.79 -11.14 14.15
N LYS A 71 1.52 -9.84 14.08
CA LYS A 71 1.17 -9.01 15.23
C LYS A 71 0.02 -8.03 14.93
N ILE A 72 -0.55 -7.50 15.99
CA ILE A 72 -1.52 -6.42 15.95
C ILE A 72 -0.76 -5.12 15.72
N LEU A 73 -1.04 -4.41 14.63
CA LEU A 73 -0.47 -3.08 14.35
C LEU A 73 -1.26 -1.97 15.05
N ALA A 74 -2.59 -2.12 15.10
CA ALA A 74 -3.47 -1.21 15.82
C ALA A 74 -4.72 -1.93 16.27
N HIS A 75 -5.22 -1.56 17.44
CA HIS A 75 -6.55 -1.86 17.94
C HIS A 75 -7.11 -0.61 18.60
N VAL A 76 -8.27 -0.14 18.15
CA VAL A 76 -8.90 1.09 18.64
C VAL A 76 -10.37 0.79 18.97
N GLY A 77 -10.83 1.27 20.11
CA GLY A 77 -12.19 1.03 20.61
C GLY A 77 -12.22 0.02 21.74
N ILE A 78 -13.33 -0.70 21.87
CA ILE A 78 -13.56 -1.67 22.95
C ILE A 78 -12.52 -2.78 22.89
N GLY A 79 -11.97 -3.18 24.03
CA GLY A 79 -10.97 -4.25 24.13
C GLY A 79 -9.53 -3.76 23.94
N SER A 80 -9.28 -2.46 23.81
CA SER A 80 -7.92 -1.90 23.73
C SER A 80 -7.08 -2.12 25.00
N ASP A 81 -7.69 -2.51 26.10
CA ASP A 81 -7.05 -2.89 27.36
C ASP A 81 -6.31 -4.23 27.31
N HIS A 82 -6.69 -5.12 26.39
CA HIS A 82 -6.10 -6.48 26.28
C HIS A 82 -5.73 -6.89 24.84
N HIS A 83 -6.25 -6.22 23.81
CA HIS A 83 -5.80 -6.38 22.42
C HIS A 83 -4.67 -5.37 22.11
N LEU A 84 -3.51 -5.57 22.70
CA LEU A 84 -2.41 -4.61 22.67
C LEU A 84 -1.72 -4.54 21.31
N CYS A 85 -1.31 -3.34 20.92
CA CYS A 85 -0.44 -3.14 19.76
C CYS A 85 0.89 -3.89 19.96
N GLY A 86 1.41 -4.54 18.93
CA GLY A 86 2.61 -5.36 19.00
C GLY A 86 2.38 -6.80 19.50
N ALA A 87 1.22 -7.10 20.11
CA ALA A 87 0.90 -8.45 20.57
C ALA A 87 0.74 -9.44 19.40
N PRO A 88 1.11 -10.72 19.59
CA PRO A 88 0.97 -11.74 18.57
C PRO A 88 -0.51 -12.04 18.25
N LEU A 89 -0.76 -12.56 17.05
CA LEU A 89 -2.09 -12.95 16.61
C LEU A 89 -2.50 -14.28 17.26
N LEU A 90 -3.48 -14.24 18.14
CA LEU A 90 -3.95 -15.41 18.89
C LEU A 90 -5.34 -15.90 18.44
N THR A 91 -6.14 -15.04 17.80
CA THR A 91 -7.53 -15.34 17.47
C THR A 91 -7.63 -16.26 16.26
N LYS A 92 -8.35 -17.39 16.39
CA LYS A 92 -8.51 -18.40 15.34
C LYS A 92 -9.03 -17.82 14.03
N ALA A 93 -10.05 -16.95 14.09
CA ALA A 93 -10.62 -16.31 12.91
C ALA A 93 -9.60 -15.48 12.13
N THR A 94 -8.68 -14.77 12.82
CA THR A 94 -7.63 -14.00 12.15
C THR A 94 -6.60 -14.90 11.47
N LEU A 95 -6.15 -15.94 12.17
CA LEU A 95 -5.19 -16.90 11.59
C LEU A 95 -5.79 -17.61 10.37
N ASN A 96 -7.07 -17.91 10.42
CA ASN A 96 -7.80 -18.51 9.30
C ASN A 96 -7.89 -17.56 8.11
N ALA A 97 -8.25 -16.30 8.33
CA ALA A 97 -8.29 -15.28 7.28
C ALA A 97 -6.92 -15.09 6.59
N ILE A 98 -5.83 -15.12 7.37
CA ILE A 98 -4.46 -15.03 6.83
C ILE A 98 -4.10 -16.27 6.02
N LYS A 99 -4.47 -17.46 6.50
CA LYS A 99 -4.13 -18.74 5.86
C LYS A 99 -4.91 -18.96 4.55
N THR A 100 -6.22 -18.71 4.58
CA THR A 100 -7.10 -18.96 3.42
C THR A 100 -7.14 -17.79 2.44
N GLY A 101 -6.86 -16.57 2.90
CA GLY A 101 -7.07 -15.35 2.13
C GLY A 101 -8.55 -15.04 1.90
N GLU A 102 -9.45 -15.61 2.71
CA GLU A 102 -10.89 -15.41 2.62
C GLU A 102 -11.41 -14.61 3.81
N ILE A 103 -12.52 -13.93 3.60
CA ILE A 103 -13.20 -13.17 4.65
C ILE A 103 -13.72 -14.16 5.67
N GLN A 104 -13.51 -13.86 6.96
CA GLN A 104 -14.06 -14.60 8.07
C GLN A 104 -15.11 -13.74 8.78
N ILE A 105 -16.26 -14.35 9.08
CA ILE A 105 -17.32 -13.72 9.86
C ILE A 105 -17.44 -14.52 11.15
N ALA A 106 -17.31 -13.84 12.26
CA ALA A 106 -17.55 -14.39 13.59
C ALA A 106 -18.85 -13.77 14.12
N ASN A 107 -19.89 -14.56 14.25
CA ASN A 107 -21.20 -14.10 14.73
C ASN A 107 -21.36 -14.20 16.24
N LYS A 108 -20.46 -14.96 16.87
CA LYS A 108 -20.44 -15.19 18.31
C LYS A 108 -19.05 -14.97 18.87
N ARG A 109 -18.99 -14.69 20.15
CA ARG A 109 -17.75 -14.43 20.86
C ARG A 109 -16.74 -15.58 20.77
N GLU A 110 -17.21 -16.83 20.87
CA GLU A 110 -16.37 -18.03 20.79
C GLU A 110 -15.67 -18.13 19.43
N GLU A 111 -16.32 -17.68 18.37
CA GLU A 111 -15.77 -17.66 17.00
C GLU A 111 -14.66 -16.61 16.83
N ILE A 112 -14.75 -15.49 17.56
CA ILE A 112 -13.65 -14.51 17.62
C ILE A 112 -12.43 -15.16 18.26
N GLY A 113 -12.63 -15.95 19.31
CA GLY A 113 -11.58 -16.70 20.00
C GLY A 113 -10.65 -15.82 20.86
N CYS A 114 -11.21 -14.76 21.48
CA CYS A 114 -10.48 -13.97 22.46
C CYS A 114 -10.38 -14.75 23.79
N SER A 115 -9.17 -14.85 24.33
CA SER A 115 -8.88 -15.54 25.60
C SER A 115 -9.37 -14.79 26.86
N ASN A 116 -9.63 -13.48 26.75
CA ASN A 116 -10.10 -12.68 27.90
C ASN A 116 -11.60 -12.91 28.14
N PRO A 117 -12.03 -13.50 29.27
CA PRO A 117 -13.44 -13.77 29.56
C PRO A 117 -14.28 -12.50 29.76
N LYS A 118 -13.67 -11.34 29.98
CA LYS A 118 -14.36 -10.04 30.13
C LYS A 118 -14.43 -9.25 28.81
N CYS A 119 -13.96 -9.82 27.70
CA CYS A 119 -14.01 -9.14 26.41
C CYS A 119 -15.45 -8.89 25.98
N ARG A 120 -15.82 -7.66 25.65
CA ARG A 120 -17.18 -7.26 25.25
C ARG A 120 -17.43 -7.40 23.76
N LEU A 121 -16.41 -7.76 22.97
CA LEU A 121 -16.54 -7.98 21.55
C LEU A 121 -17.21 -9.31 21.27
N SER A 122 -18.35 -9.29 20.59
CA SER A 122 -19.23 -10.47 20.42
C SER A 122 -19.39 -10.90 18.98
N SER A 123 -19.21 -9.99 18.00
CA SER A 123 -19.13 -10.38 16.58
C SER A 123 -18.10 -9.58 15.84
N ALA A 124 -17.59 -10.12 14.74
CA ALA A 124 -16.53 -9.49 13.96
C ALA A 124 -16.58 -9.87 12.49
N VAL A 125 -16.20 -8.93 11.62
CA VAL A 125 -15.80 -9.18 10.24
C VAL A 125 -14.30 -9.04 10.15
N ILE A 126 -13.61 -10.05 9.64
CA ILE A 126 -12.17 -10.10 9.43
C ILE A 126 -11.92 -10.22 7.94
N VAL A 127 -11.34 -9.17 7.34
CA VAL A 127 -11.07 -9.11 5.90
C VAL A 127 -9.56 -9.14 5.68
N PRO A 128 -9.06 -10.07 4.85
CA PRO A 128 -7.64 -10.11 4.52
C PRO A 128 -7.23 -8.92 3.65
N LEU A 129 -6.12 -8.29 4.01
CA LEU A 129 -5.44 -7.28 3.22
C LEU A 129 -4.45 -7.99 2.31
N LYS A 130 -4.64 -7.86 1.01
CA LYS A 130 -3.82 -8.55 0.01
C LYS A 130 -2.93 -7.56 -0.72
N ARG A 131 -1.73 -8.00 -1.02
CA ARG A 131 -0.81 -7.34 -1.95
C ARG A 131 -0.49 -8.33 -3.06
N ARG A 132 -0.96 -8.04 -4.28
CA ARG A 132 -1.01 -9.02 -5.36
C ARG A 132 -1.83 -10.25 -4.94
N LYS A 133 -1.20 -11.41 -4.76
CA LYS A 133 -1.85 -12.66 -4.32
C LYS A 133 -1.58 -13.04 -2.87
N GLU A 134 -0.70 -12.30 -2.19
CA GLU A 134 -0.30 -12.63 -0.81
C GLU A 134 -1.10 -11.83 0.20
N VAL A 135 -1.52 -12.49 1.28
CA VAL A 135 -2.11 -11.82 2.44
C VAL A 135 -0.98 -11.21 3.26
N ILE A 136 -1.03 -9.89 3.44
CA ILE A 136 -0.04 -9.13 4.21
C ILE A 136 -0.52 -8.76 5.61
N GLY A 137 -1.83 -8.88 5.86
CA GLY A 137 -2.45 -8.57 7.14
C GLY A 137 -3.96 -8.70 7.09
N THR A 138 -4.65 -8.15 8.08
CA THR A 138 -6.12 -8.15 8.15
C THR A 138 -6.65 -6.82 8.64
N LEU A 139 -7.83 -6.44 8.14
CA LEU A 139 -8.71 -5.42 8.70
C LEU A 139 -9.85 -6.11 9.42
N LYS A 140 -10.15 -5.68 10.66
CA LYS A 140 -11.19 -6.26 11.49
C LYS A 140 -12.14 -5.16 11.98
N LEU A 141 -13.43 -5.42 11.82
CA LEU A 141 -14.48 -4.58 12.37
C LEU A 141 -15.23 -5.40 13.41
N TYR A 142 -15.39 -4.87 14.62
CA TYR A 142 -16.00 -5.56 15.75
C TYR A 142 -17.29 -4.89 16.20
N HIS A 143 -18.21 -5.70 16.72
CA HIS A 143 -19.45 -5.27 17.36
C HIS A 143 -19.61 -5.91 18.74
N GLU A 144 -20.35 -5.24 19.62
CA GLU A 144 -20.62 -5.73 20.98
C GLU A 144 -21.74 -6.79 21.06
N ARG A 145 -22.59 -6.84 20.04
CA ARG A 145 -23.73 -7.78 20.02
C ARG A 145 -23.45 -8.95 19.07
N GLU A 146 -23.87 -10.12 19.46
CA GLU A 146 -23.85 -11.27 18.59
C GLU A 146 -24.80 -11.10 17.40
N ASN A 147 -24.47 -11.75 16.29
CA ASN A 147 -25.27 -11.72 15.05
C ASN A 147 -25.59 -10.29 14.56
N SER A 148 -24.75 -9.30 14.88
CA SER A 148 -24.97 -7.90 14.48
C SER A 148 -24.26 -7.53 13.18
N ILE A 149 -23.57 -8.46 12.55
CA ILE A 149 -22.92 -8.24 11.25
C ILE A 149 -24.01 -8.16 10.18
N THR A 150 -24.12 -6.99 9.58
CA THR A 150 -25.05 -6.75 8.46
C THR A 150 -24.32 -6.93 7.13
N SER A 151 -25.10 -7.10 6.05
CA SER A 151 -24.54 -7.07 4.69
C SER A 151 -23.81 -5.76 4.40
N VAL A 152 -24.27 -4.66 4.98
CA VAL A 152 -23.63 -3.33 4.87
C VAL A 152 -22.24 -3.34 5.49
N ASN A 153 -22.10 -3.86 6.72
CA ASN A 153 -20.80 -3.96 7.39
C ASN A 153 -19.80 -4.81 6.57
N LEU A 154 -20.28 -5.89 5.99
CA LEU A 154 -19.47 -6.78 5.17
C LEU A 154 -18.99 -6.08 3.88
N GLU A 155 -19.90 -5.41 3.16
CA GLU A 155 -19.54 -4.72 1.92
C GLU A 155 -18.60 -3.52 2.16
N VAL A 156 -18.83 -2.76 3.24
CA VAL A 156 -17.92 -1.66 3.62
C VAL A 156 -16.54 -2.22 3.99
N ALA A 157 -16.48 -3.27 4.81
CA ALA A 157 -15.21 -3.91 5.18
C ALA A 157 -14.45 -4.44 3.95
N ARG A 158 -15.17 -5.06 3.00
CA ARG A 158 -14.63 -5.55 1.73
C ARG A 158 -14.09 -4.39 0.88
N GLY A 159 -14.86 -3.32 0.72
CA GLY A 159 -14.47 -2.13 -0.02
C GLY A 159 -13.23 -1.45 0.57
N LEU A 160 -13.19 -1.27 1.89
CA LEU A 160 -12.02 -0.74 2.58
C LEU A 160 -10.80 -1.62 2.37
N ALA A 161 -10.91 -2.94 2.55
CA ALA A 161 -9.79 -3.86 2.36
C ALA A 161 -9.27 -3.85 0.92
N HIS A 162 -10.15 -3.70 -0.07
CA HIS A 162 -9.75 -3.55 -1.47
C HIS A 162 -8.95 -2.27 -1.68
N ILE A 163 -9.42 -1.13 -1.15
CA ILE A 163 -8.71 0.16 -1.21
C ILE A 163 -7.34 0.06 -0.55
N PHE A 164 -7.26 -0.55 0.65
CA PHE A 164 -5.99 -0.79 1.33
C PHE A 164 -5.03 -1.58 0.45
N SER A 165 -5.50 -2.70 -0.08
CA SER A 165 -4.70 -3.59 -0.91
C SER A 165 -4.15 -2.86 -2.14
N THR A 166 -5.00 -2.12 -2.85
CA THR A 166 -4.62 -1.34 -4.03
C THR A 166 -3.60 -0.23 -3.69
N GLN A 167 -3.82 0.51 -2.60
CA GLN A 167 -2.91 1.59 -2.21
C GLN A 167 -1.55 1.06 -1.77
N LEU A 168 -1.49 -0.04 -1.04
CA LEU A 168 -0.24 -0.67 -0.64
C LEU A 168 0.55 -1.21 -1.85
N GLU A 169 -0.14 -1.68 -2.88
CA GLU A 169 0.48 -2.09 -4.14
C GLU A 169 1.08 -0.89 -4.90
N ILE A 170 0.35 0.23 -4.96
CA ILE A 170 0.85 1.48 -5.57
C ILE A 170 2.11 1.98 -4.86
N VAL A 171 2.13 2.00 -3.53
CA VAL A 171 3.29 2.42 -2.74
C VAL A 171 4.50 1.51 -3.00
N GLU A 172 4.29 0.21 -3.14
CA GLU A 172 5.37 -0.72 -3.49
C GLU A 172 5.93 -0.44 -4.88
N LEU A 173 5.07 -0.24 -5.88
CA LEU A 173 5.48 0.05 -7.25
C LEU A 173 6.27 1.36 -7.33
N ASP A 174 5.85 2.41 -6.62
CA ASP A 174 6.57 3.69 -6.55
C ASP A 174 7.96 3.51 -5.90
N THR A 175 8.03 2.75 -4.81
CA THR A 175 9.29 2.44 -4.14
C THR A 175 10.25 1.68 -5.06
N LEU A 176 9.76 0.66 -5.77
CA LEU A 176 10.56 -0.10 -6.72
C LEU A 176 11.05 0.76 -7.90
N ALA A 177 10.20 1.67 -8.40
CA ALA A 177 10.56 2.61 -9.45
C ALA A 177 11.69 3.54 -9.00
N ARG A 178 11.62 4.09 -7.78
CA ARG A 178 12.67 4.91 -7.18
C ARG A 178 13.98 4.15 -7.03
N LEU A 179 13.94 2.95 -6.43
CA LEU A 179 15.14 2.12 -6.25
C LEU A 179 15.80 1.77 -7.59
N LYS A 180 15.00 1.49 -8.62
CA LYS A 180 15.50 1.25 -9.98
C LYS A 180 16.21 2.47 -10.53
N THR A 181 15.61 3.66 -10.40
CA THR A 181 16.22 4.91 -10.86
C THR A 181 17.54 5.22 -10.13
N GLU A 182 17.56 5.02 -8.80
CA GLU A 182 18.79 5.19 -8.01
C GLU A 182 19.88 4.20 -8.41
N ALA A 183 19.53 2.94 -8.67
CA ALA A 183 20.49 1.93 -9.14
C ALA A 183 21.02 2.26 -10.53
N GLU A 184 20.17 2.76 -11.43
CA GLU A 184 20.58 3.22 -12.76
C GLU A 184 21.54 4.41 -12.67
N LEU A 185 21.24 5.40 -11.82
CA LEU A 185 22.13 6.54 -11.56
C LEU A 185 23.50 6.10 -11.01
N LYS A 186 23.51 5.21 -10.01
CA LYS A 186 24.75 4.65 -9.46
C LYS A 186 25.56 3.90 -10.52
N SER A 187 24.90 3.12 -11.37
CA SER A 187 25.54 2.41 -12.47
C SER A 187 26.16 3.36 -13.48
N LEU A 188 25.47 4.46 -13.82
CA LEU A 188 26.01 5.50 -14.72
C LEU A 188 27.20 6.24 -14.10
N GLN A 189 27.13 6.57 -12.81
CA GLN A 189 28.25 7.17 -12.08
C GLN A 189 29.49 6.26 -12.00
N ALA A 190 29.28 4.95 -11.82
CA ALA A 190 30.36 3.98 -11.77
C ALA A 190 31.07 3.77 -13.12
N GLN A 191 30.40 4.10 -14.26
CA GLN A 191 31.03 4.06 -15.59
C GLN A 191 32.08 5.17 -15.80
N ILE A 192 32.05 6.20 -14.96
CA ILE A 192 33.10 7.21 -14.91
C ILE A 192 34.12 6.72 -13.88
N HIS A 193 35.21 6.08 -14.32
CA HIS A 193 36.27 5.62 -13.43
C HIS A 193 36.92 6.82 -12.69
N PRO A 194 36.57 7.11 -11.41
CA PRO A 194 37.09 8.30 -10.72
C PRO A 194 38.61 8.28 -10.65
N HIS A 195 39.18 7.10 -10.43
CA HIS A 195 40.63 6.91 -10.36
C HIS A 195 41.34 7.24 -11.67
N PHE A 196 40.72 6.95 -12.83
CA PHE A 196 41.28 7.35 -14.14
C PHE A 196 41.31 8.87 -14.27
N ILE A 197 40.26 9.59 -13.84
CA ILE A 197 40.20 11.06 -13.89
C ILE A 197 41.29 11.67 -13.01
N PHE A 198 41.41 11.18 -11.76
CA PHE A 198 42.45 11.68 -10.85
C PHE A 198 43.85 11.44 -11.38
N ASN A 199 44.12 10.26 -11.96
CA ASN A 199 45.43 9.97 -12.56
C ASN A 199 45.72 10.83 -13.78
N ALA A 200 44.74 10.99 -14.68
CA ALA A 200 44.88 11.84 -15.84
C ALA A 200 45.17 13.31 -15.45
N LEU A 201 44.42 13.87 -14.48
CA LEU A 201 44.64 15.23 -13.97
C LEU A 201 46.00 15.37 -13.30
N ASN A 202 46.42 14.40 -12.47
CA ASN A 202 47.74 14.46 -11.84
C ASN A 202 48.86 14.42 -12.87
N THR A 203 48.74 13.63 -13.93
CA THR A 203 49.70 13.60 -15.05
C THR A 203 49.75 14.95 -15.78
N ILE A 204 48.59 15.54 -16.06
CA ILE A 204 48.51 16.83 -16.71
C ILE A 204 49.17 17.92 -15.84
N ILE A 205 48.88 17.93 -14.52
CA ILE A 205 49.48 18.89 -13.56
C ILE A 205 51.01 18.78 -13.57
N SER A 206 51.53 17.55 -13.58
CA SER A 206 52.99 17.31 -13.61
C SER A 206 53.61 17.83 -14.90
N LEU A 207 52.93 17.72 -16.04
CA LEU A 207 53.45 18.15 -17.35
C LEU A 207 53.33 19.65 -17.60
N ILE A 208 52.49 20.38 -16.89
CA ILE A 208 52.30 21.83 -17.10
C ILE A 208 53.62 22.60 -17.01
N ARG A 209 54.50 22.22 -16.11
CA ARG A 209 55.80 22.89 -15.92
C ARG A 209 56.92 22.37 -16.84
N ILE A 210 56.85 21.10 -17.24
CA ILE A 210 57.96 20.39 -17.95
C ILE A 210 57.70 20.46 -19.46
N GLU A 211 56.50 20.15 -19.91
CA GLU A 211 56.11 20.08 -21.32
C GLU A 211 54.69 20.66 -21.52
N PRO A 212 54.51 21.98 -21.52
CA PRO A 212 53.20 22.65 -21.60
C PRO A 212 52.37 22.24 -22.83
N ALA A 213 53.00 22.00 -23.97
CA ALA A 213 52.34 21.58 -25.20
C ALA A 213 51.67 20.22 -25.03
N LYS A 214 52.37 19.23 -24.46
CA LYS A 214 51.79 17.89 -24.16
C LYS A 214 50.67 17.96 -23.12
N ALA A 215 50.80 18.82 -22.11
CA ALA A 215 49.76 19.02 -21.11
C ALA A 215 48.45 19.49 -21.76
N ARG A 216 48.57 20.44 -22.72
CA ARG A 216 47.42 20.96 -23.48
C ARG A 216 46.75 19.84 -24.32
N ASP A 217 47.54 19.05 -25.03
CA ASP A 217 47.04 17.97 -25.87
C ASP A 217 46.31 16.88 -25.03
N LEU A 218 46.85 16.54 -23.87
CA LEU A 218 46.19 15.60 -22.93
C LEU A 218 44.87 16.16 -22.39
N LEU A 219 44.78 17.46 -22.10
CA LEU A 219 43.53 18.11 -21.70
C LEU A 219 42.47 18.05 -22.80
N LEU A 220 42.84 18.32 -24.05
CA LEU A 220 41.93 18.23 -25.19
C LEU A 220 41.44 16.80 -25.42
N ASN A 221 42.32 15.79 -25.27
CA ASN A 221 41.98 14.40 -25.38
C ASN A 221 41.04 13.96 -24.25
N LEU A 222 41.28 14.41 -23.02
CA LEU A 222 40.41 14.14 -21.87
C LEU A 222 39.01 14.74 -22.06
N ALA A 223 38.94 16.00 -22.55
CA ALA A 223 37.67 16.67 -22.85
C ALA A 223 36.89 15.94 -23.95
N THR A 224 37.58 15.48 -25.01
CA THR A 224 36.95 14.68 -26.08
C THR A 224 36.45 13.34 -25.58
N PHE A 225 37.23 12.65 -24.73
CA PHE A 225 36.81 11.41 -24.09
C PHE A 225 35.49 11.58 -23.30
N PHE A 226 35.41 12.63 -22.48
CA PHE A 226 34.19 12.91 -21.72
C PHE A 226 33.00 13.24 -22.62
N LYS A 227 33.19 13.98 -23.69
CA LYS A 227 32.12 14.29 -24.66
C LYS A 227 31.56 13.00 -25.26
N ILE A 228 32.43 12.08 -25.70
CA ILE A 228 32.03 10.79 -26.28
C ILE A 228 31.30 9.91 -25.24
N GLN A 229 31.76 9.87 -23.97
CA GLN A 229 31.12 9.08 -22.92
C GLN A 229 29.71 9.62 -22.59
N LEU A 230 29.56 10.93 -22.52
CA LEU A 230 28.24 11.57 -22.28
C LEU A 230 27.27 11.33 -23.45
N GLU A 231 27.74 11.34 -24.69
CA GLU A 231 26.91 11.05 -25.86
C GLU A 231 26.52 9.56 -25.94
N LYS A 232 27.39 8.63 -25.60
CA LYS A 232 27.09 7.20 -25.49
C LYS A 232 26.03 6.93 -24.41
N GLY A 233 26.13 7.59 -23.26
CA GLY A 233 25.14 7.52 -22.20
C GLY A 233 23.74 7.95 -22.66
N LYS A 234 23.66 9.07 -23.39
CA LYS A 234 22.39 9.56 -23.97
C LYS A 234 21.79 8.58 -25.00
N ARG A 235 22.60 8.02 -25.91
CA ARG A 235 22.12 7.05 -26.93
C ARG A 235 21.59 5.75 -26.29
N ASN A 236 22.24 5.23 -25.27
CA ASN A 236 21.77 4.04 -24.57
C ASN A 236 20.45 4.28 -23.84
N THR A 237 20.25 5.46 -23.27
CA THR A 237 18.98 5.84 -22.63
C THR A 237 17.84 5.96 -23.64
N ILE A 238 18.10 6.54 -24.83
CA ILE A 238 17.10 6.66 -25.90
C ILE A 238 16.74 5.29 -26.49
N LYS A 239 17.72 4.41 -26.74
CA LYS A 239 17.45 3.03 -27.22
C LYS A 239 16.63 2.22 -26.22
N ARG A 240 16.90 2.33 -24.93
CA ARG A 240 16.11 1.67 -23.88
C ARG A 240 14.66 2.19 -23.82
N ARG A 241 14.44 3.51 -23.98
CA ARG A 241 13.09 4.10 -24.06
C ARG A 241 12.33 3.63 -25.30
N ALA A 242 12.99 3.55 -26.45
CA ALA A 242 12.36 3.08 -27.69
C ALA A 242 11.98 1.58 -27.62
N CYS A 243 12.80 0.72 -27.00
CA CYS A 243 12.44 -0.68 -26.76
C CYS A 243 11.24 -0.85 -25.81
N LEU A 244 11.10 0.00 -24.79
CA LEU A 244 9.95 -0.04 -23.87
C LEU A 244 8.63 0.42 -24.53
N CYS A 245 8.70 1.36 -25.48
CA CYS A 245 7.52 1.78 -26.26
C CYS A 245 7.10 0.75 -27.33
N GLY A 246 8.03 -0.01 -27.87
CA GLY A 246 7.75 -1.04 -28.88
C GLY A 246 7.08 -2.31 -28.34
N SER A 247 7.20 -2.59 -27.02
CA SER A 247 6.57 -3.76 -26.39
C SER A 247 5.13 -3.54 -25.93
N LEU A 248 4.58 -2.33 -26.07
CA LEU A 248 3.20 -1.98 -25.69
C LEU A 248 2.23 -1.93 -26.91
N SER A 249 2.67 -2.33 -28.12
CA SER A 249 1.87 -2.26 -29.34
C SER A 249 1.41 -3.60 -29.91
N PHE A 250 1.37 -4.66 -29.12
CA PHE A 250 0.75 -5.93 -29.53
C PHE A 250 0.00 -6.56 -28.35
N HIS A 251 -1.27 -6.20 -28.17
CA HIS A 251 -2.44 -7.08 -27.99
C HIS A 251 -3.68 -6.24 -27.82
#